data_e2307bcc09df30de57d1c4faacda6d50
#
_entry.id   e2307bcc09df30de57d1c4faacda6d50
#
_cell.length_a   1.000
_cell.length_b   1.000
_cell.length_c   1.000
_cell.angle_alpha   90.00
_cell.angle_beta   90.00
_cell.angle_gamma   90.00
#
_symmetry.space_group_name_H-M   'P 1'
#
loop_
_entity.id
_entity.type
_entity.pdbx_description
1 polymer ?
#
loop_
_entity_poly.entity_id
_entity_poly.type
_entity_poly.pdbx_seq_one_letter_code
_entity_poly.pdbx_strand_id
1 'polypeptide(L)'
;GLSLSRIKTGEVTEDFGTEEDPDVQTFDVCEYEITSRDGTVRRFNSWGLLASITDINGFTTALSYDAAYNLTGVTTPSGKTFAIALDENGMIRSVTLPDGGLVRYAYDDAGNLVSYFDALGNETKYIYDAAHRMTSWVDANGTAMVVNVYDEKGRVVEQTDGNGGVSKLAYEDGKTIATDAAGNITVYHYDEQYRTTRIEYPDGTAESFEYDAGNQRSAF
;
A
#
# COMPACT_ATOMS: atom_id res chain seq x y z
N GLY A 1 -5.77 7.82 -24.92
CA GLY A 1 -6.11 6.41 -24.66
C GLY A 1 -4.90 5.63 -24.19
N LEU A 2 -5.11 4.38 -23.79
CA LEU A 2 -4.06 3.41 -23.58
C LEU A 2 -3.76 2.73 -24.93
N SER A 3 -2.49 2.44 -25.24
CA SER A 3 -2.12 1.53 -26.32
C SER A 3 -1.49 0.27 -25.74
N LEU A 4 -1.80 -0.88 -26.32
CA LEU A 4 -1.22 -2.17 -25.96
C LEU A 4 -0.49 -2.73 -27.17
N SER A 5 0.76 -3.11 -26.99
CA SER A 5 1.59 -3.77 -27.99
C SER A 5 2.03 -5.14 -27.50
N ARG A 6 2.06 -6.13 -28.39
CA ARG A 6 2.62 -7.46 -28.17
C ARG A 6 3.96 -7.55 -28.88
N ILE A 7 5.00 -7.97 -28.18
CA ILE A 7 6.36 -8.09 -28.71
C ILE A 7 6.75 -9.57 -28.64
N LYS A 8 6.95 -10.22 -29.79
CA LYS A 8 7.48 -11.59 -29.84
C LYS A 8 8.98 -11.55 -29.49
N THR A 9 9.37 -12.27 -28.43
CA THR A 9 10.76 -12.33 -27.95
C THR A 9 11.43 -13.68 -28.22
N GLY A 10 10.62 -14.71 -28.54
CA GLY A 10 11.14 -16.06 -28.80
C GLY A 10 10.03 -17.04 -29.15
N GLU A 11 10.41 -18.31 -29.19
CA GLU A 11 9.53 -19.45 -29.37
C GLU A 11 9.90 -20.53 -28.37
N VAL A 12 8.89 -21.23 -27.84
CA VAL A 12 9.03 -22.42 -27.00
C VAL A 12 8.34 -23.57 -27.73
N THR A 13 9.00 -24.72 -27.80
CA THR A 13 8.47 -25.93 -28.40
C THR A 13 8.23 -26.95 -27.31
N GLU A 14 7.01 -27.44 -27.19
CA GLU A 14 6.60 -28.47 -26.24
C GLU A 14 6.03 -29.66 -26.99
N ASP A 15 6.30 -30.87 -26.51
CA ASP A 15 5.79 -32.11 -27.05
C ASP A 15 4.73 -32.68 -26.11
N PHE A 16 3.49 -32.74 -26.58
CA PHE A 16 2.31 -33.26 -25.84
C PHE A 16 1.99 -34.71 -26.23
N GLY A 17 2.78 -35.30 -27.15
CA GLY A 17 2.60 -36.65 -27.63
C GLY A 17 3.30 -37.71 -26.75
N THR A 18 3.51 -38.88 -27.34
CA THR A 18 4.27 -39.99 -26.75
C THR A 18 5.60 -40.13 -27.47
N GLU A 19 6.55 -40.94 -26.94
CA GLU A 19 7.82 -41.22 -27.61
C GLU A 19 7.62 -41.83 -29.01
N GLU A 20 6.50 -42.56 -29.27
CA GLU A 20 6.18 -43.19 -30.54
C GLU A 20 5.34 -42.29 -31.48
N ASP A 21 4.63 -41.30 -30.93
CA ASP A 21 3.78 -40.37 -31.70
C ASP A 21 3.87 -38.95 -31.06
N PRO A 22 4.93 -38.20 -31.37
CA PRO A 22 5.13 -36.86 -30.78
C PRO A 22 4.18 -35.86 -31.41
N ASP A 23 3.49 -35.09 -30.54
CA ASP A 23 2.68 -33.91 -30.90
C ASP A 23 3.43 -32.63 -30.50
N VAL A 24 4.32 -32.20 -31.34
CA VAL A 24 5.22 -31.06 -31.11
C VAL A 24 4.53 -29.77 -31.51
N GLN A 25 4.28 -28.91 -30.53
CA GLN A 25 3.68 -27.59 -30.75
C GLN A 25 4.65 -26.47 -30.37
N THR A 26 4.68 -25.43 -31.19
CA THR A 26 5.52 -24.25 -30.97
C THR A 26 4.66 -23.06 -30.61
N PHE A 27 4.99 -22.43 -29.50
CA PHE A 27 4.29 -21.25 -28.95
C PHE A 27 5.20 -20.03 -29.00
N ASP A 28 4.62 -18.87 -29.35
CA ASP A 28 5.30 -17.59 -29.26
C ASP A 28 5.52 -17.21 -27.81
N VAL A 29 6.75 -16.94 -27.40
CA VAL A 29 7.06 -16.24 -26.17
C VAL A 29 6.93 -14.74 -26.43
N CYS A 30 6.07 -14.07 -25.68
CA CYS A 30 5.75 -12.67 -25.92
C CYS A 30 5.90 -11.83 -24.65
N GLU A 31 6.40 -10.63 -24.84
CA GLU A 31 6.31 -9.54 -23.90
C GLU A 31 5.19 -8.57 -24.30
N TYR A 32 4.73 -7.79 -23.36
CA TYR A 32 3.66 -6.81 -23.59
C TYR A 32 4.11 -5.42 -23.14
N GLU A 33 3.67 -4.42 -23.87
CA GLU A 33 3.90 -3.02 -23.55
C GLU A 33 2.58 -2.25 -23.52
N ILE A 34 2.38 -1.49 -22.45
CA ILE A 34 1.26 -0.58 -22.32
C ILE A 34 1.81 0.84 -22.26
N THR A 35 1.43 1.69 -23.22
CA THR A 35 1.73 3.11 -23.20
C THR A 35 0.48 3.89 -22.74
N SER A 36 0.62 4.63 -21.66
CA SER A 36 -0.40 5.51 -21.10
C SER A 36 -0.47 6.83 -21.85
N ARG A 37 -1.57 7.58 -21.66
CA ARG A 37 -1.79 8.88 -22.33
C ARG A 37 -0.72 9.93 -21.97
N ASP A 38 -0.14 9.86 -20.78
CA ASP A 38 0.95 10.72 -20.29
C ASP A 38 2.33 10.34 -20.84
N GLY A 39 2.42 9.33 -21.71
CA GLY A 39 3.65 8.84 -22.29
C GLY A 39 4.40 7.82 -21.44
N THR A 40 3.86 7.44 -20.26
CA THR A 40 4.46 6.37 -19.42
C THR A 40 4.32 5.03 -20.12
N VAL A 41 5.42 4.28 -20.21
CA VAL A 41 5.50 2.94 -20.79
C VAL A 41 5.70 1.90 -19.70
N ARG A 42 4.85 0.87 -19.67
CA ARG A 42 4.96 -0.29 -18.79
C ARG A 42 5.22 -1.52 -19.62
N ARG A 43 6.32 -2.22 -19.35
CA ARG A 43 6.66 -3.49 -19.99
C ARG A 43 6.40 -4.65 -19.07
N PHE A 44 5.86 -5.70 -19.62
CA PHE A 44 5.58 -6.97 -18.94
C PHE A 44 6.38 -8.07 -19.62
N ASN A 45 7.01 -8.93 -18.82
CA ASN A 45 7.74 -10.08 -19.32
C ASN A 45 6.80 -11.15 -19.89
N SER A 46 7.36 -12.24 -20.39
CA SER A 46 6.60 -13.36 -20.97
C SER A 46 5.67 -14.09 -19.99
N TRP A 47 5.86 -13.88 -18.69
CA TRP A 47 4.98 -14.39 -17.62
C TRP A 47 3.85 -13.41 -17.26
N GLY A 48 3.80 -12.25 -17.91
CA GLY A 48 2.83 -11.21 -17.63
C GLY A 48 3.15 -10.35 -16.39
N LEU A 49 4.36 -10.48 -15.84
CA LEU A 49 4.80 -9.68 -14.70
C LEU A 49 5.38 -8.34 -15.17
N LEU A 50 5.15 -7.26 -14.43
CA LEU A 50 5.67 -5.93 -14.74
C LEU A 50 7.20 -5.92 -14.63
N ALA A 51 7.89 -5.85 -15.75
CA ALA A 51 9.35 -5.88 -15.84
C ALA A 51 9.97 -4.46 -15.71
N SER A 52 9.29 -3.43 -16.25
CA SER A 52 9.79 -2.06 -16.14
C SER A 52 8.69 -1.02 -16.29
N ILE A 53 8.97 0.17 -15.74
CA ILE A 53 8.20 1.40 -15.95
C ILE A 53 9.17 2.46 -16.45
N THR A 54 8.89 3.03 -17.63
CA THR A 54 9.67 4.13 -18.22
C THR A 54 8.78 5.37 -18.29
N ASP A 55 9.24 6.47 -17.73
CA ASP A 55 8.54 7.75 -17.81
C ASP A 55 8.72 8.44 -19.17
N ILE A 56 8.05 9.55 -19.39
CA ILE A 56 8.11 10.34 -20.64
C ILE A 56 9.52 10.86 -20.96
N ASN A 57 10.41 10.96 -19.95
CA ASN A 57 11.79 11.43 -20.11
C ASN A 57 12.76 10.26 -20.38
N GLY A 58 12.28 9.02 -20.42
CA GLY A 58 13.09 7.83 -20.64
C GLY A 58 13.72 7.27 -19.37
N PHE A 59 13.38 7.77 -18.19
CA PHE A 59 13.85 7.20 -16.92
C PHE A 59 13.13 5.89 -16.62
N THR A 60 13.91 4.82 -16.52
CA THR A 60 13.38 3.46 -16.36
C THR A 60 13.63 2.93 -14.96
N THR A 61 12.56 2.50 -14.29
CA THR A 61 12.59 1.63 -13.11
C THR A 61 12.39 0.20 -13.55
N ALA A 62 13.31 -0.72 -13.18
CA ALA A 62 13.23 -2.13 -13.52
C ALA A 62 12.87 -2.98 -12.29
N LEU A 63 12.12 -4.06 -12.52
CA LEU A 63 11.69 -5.02 -11.50
C LEU A 63 12.29 -6.40 -11.83
N SER A 64 12.74 -7.13 -10.80
CA SER A 64 13.33 -8.46 -10.92
C SER A 64 12.51 -9.47 -10.11
N TYR A 65 12.40 -10.69 -10.62
CA TYR A 65 11.60 -11.77 -10.04
C TYR A 65 12.42 -13.05 -9.95
N ASP A 66 12.08 -13.92 -9.01
CA ASP A 66 12.60 -15.29 -8.93
C ASP A 66 11.80 -16.26 -9.82
N ALA A 67 12.21 -17.53 -9.82
CA ALA A 67 11.54 -18.58 -10.58
C ALA A 67 10.11 -18.91 -10.08
N ALA A 68 9.75 -18.49 -8.88
CA ALA A 68 8.41 -18.61 -8.32
C ALA A 68 7.54 -17.35 -8.54
N TYR A 69 8.02 -16.42 -9.40
CA TYR A 69 7.35 -15.17 -9.75
C TYR A 69 7.27 -14.13 -8.61
N ASN A 70 8.05 -14.30 -7.55
CA ASN A 70 8.12 -13.32 -6.47
C ASN A 70 9.03 -12.17 -6.85
N LEU A 71 8.63 -10.93 -6.49
CA LEU A 71 9.47 -9.74 -6.67
C LEU A 71 10.69 -9.82 -5.75
N THR A 72 11.90 -9.83 -6.34
CA THR A 72 13.19 -9.90 -5.61
C THR A 72 14.00 -8.63 -5.67
N GLY A 73 13.63 -7.70 -6.55
CA GLY A 73 14.38 -6.44 -6.64
C GLY A 73 13.70 -5.35 -7.44
N VAL A 74 14.09 -4.12 -7.11
CA VAL A 74 13.70 -2.91 -7.84
C VAL A 74 14.95 -2.09 -8.10
N THR A 75 15.24 -1.79 -9.38
CA THR A 75 16.36 -0.94 -9.78
C THR A 75 15.84 0.39 -10.29
N THR A 76 16.28 1.47 -9.67
CA THR A 76 15.89 2.84 -10.05
C THR A 76 16.57 3.28 -11.36
N PRO A 77 16.12 4.37 -12.00
CA PRO A 77 16.77 4.92 -13.20
C PRO A 77 18.24 5.32 -12.99
N SER A 78 18.63 5.62 -11.75
CA SER A 78 20.02 5.93 -11.39
C SER A 78 20.88 4.69 -11.14
N GLY A 79 20.35 3.46 -11.38
CA GLY A 79 21.05 2.20 -11.19
C GLY A 79 21.14 1.72 -9.73
N LYS A 80 20.45 2.39 -8.81
CA LYS A 80 20.37 1.95 -7.41
C LYS A 80 19.39 0.81 -7.27
N THR A 81 19.79 -0.29 -6.63
CA THR A 81 18.97 -1.50 -6.48
C THR A 81 18.56 -1.71 -5.02
N PHE A 82 17.28 -1.99 -4.84
CA PHE A 82 16.69 -2.53 -3.60
C PHE A 82 16.52 -4.02 -3.79
N ALA A 83 17.10 -4.86 -2.92
CA ALA A 83 16.90 -6.31 -2.97
C ALA A 83 15.87 -6.71 -1.92
N ILE A 84 14.88 -7.50 -2.32
CA ILE A 84 13.76 -7.93 -1.50
C ILE A 84 13.92 -9.42 -1.21
N ALA A 85 13.85 -9.81 0.07
CA ALA A 85 13.81 -11.19 0.50
C ALA A 85 12.45 -11.49 1.16
N LEU A 86 11.84 -12.59 0.77
CA LEU A 86 10.59 -13.07 1.31
C LEU A 86 10.84 -14.16 2.37
N ASP A 87 9.86 -14.37 3.23
CA ASP A 87 9.77 -15.55 4.12
C ASP A 87 9.09 -16.73 3.40
N GLU A 88 8.91 -17.84 4.11
CA GLU A 88 8.27 -19.05 3.60
C GLU A 88 6.78 -18.88 3.27
N ASN A 89 6.13 -17.84 3.79
CA ASN A 89 4.74 -17.48 3.53
C ASN A 89 4.61 -16.46 2.36
N GLY A 90 5.73 -16.04 1.76
CA GLY A 90 5.75 -15.05 0.69
C GLY A 90 5.63 -13.60 1.17
N MET A 91 5.77 -13.33 2.47
CA MET A 91 5.77 -11.97 3.01
C MET A 91 7.19 -11.38 3.00
N ILE A 92 7.30 -10.06 2.86
CA ILE A 92 8.61 -9.38 2.83
C ILE A 92 9.28 -9.50 4.19
N ARG A 93 10.36 -10.31 4.27
CA ARG A 93 11.19 -10.44 5.47
C ARG A 93 12.21 -9.35 5.59
N SER A 94 12.81 -8.93 4.48
CA SER A 94 13.80 -7.85 4.48
C SER A 94 13.94 -7.16 3.14
N VAL A 95 14.42 -5.90 3.20
CA VAL A 95 14.83 -5.12 2.04
C VAL A 95 16.25 -4.64 2.27
N THR A 96 17.18 -5.01 1.37
CA THR A 96 18.52 -4.43 1.34
C THR A 96 18.48 -3.15 0.53
N LEU A 97 18.90 -2.06 1.13
CA LEU A 97 18.98 -0.73 0.53
C LEU A 97 20.21 -0.61 -0.39
N PRO A 98 20.23 0.35 -1.34
CA PRO A 98 21.35 0.54 -2.26
C PRO A 98 22.71 0.86 -1.60
N ASP A 99 22.71 1.34 -0.38
CA ASP A 99 23.90 1.63 0.43
C ASP A 99 24.35 0.43 1.29
N GLY A 100 23.65 -0.70 1.19
CA GLY A 100 23.89 -1.91 1.97
C GLY A 100 23.15 -1.96 3.31
N GLY A 101 22.42 -0.91 3.67
CA GLY A 101 21.54 -0.92 4.84
C GLY A 101 20.47 -2.03 4.73
N LEU A 102 20.12 -2.65 5.85
CA LEU A 102 19.16 -3.75 5.89
C LEU A 102 17.94 -3.38 6.75
N VAL A 103 16.78 -3.25 6.10
CA VAL A 103 15.49 -3.11 6.74
C VAL A 103 14.85 -4.49 6.91
N ARG A 104 14.23 -4.78 8.07
CA ARG A 104 13.62 -6.09 8.36
C ARG A 104 12.21 -5.95 8.87
N TYR A 105 11.41 -6.97 8.61
CA TYR A 105 10.01 -7.08 9.01
C TYR A 105 9.80 -8.43 9.69
N ALA A 106 8.95 -8.45 10.71
CA ALA A 106 8.52 -9.68 11.37
C ALA A 106 6.99 -9.69 11.49
N TYR A 107 6.42 -10.88 11.33
CA TYR A 107 4.98 -11.10 11.34
C TYR A 107 4.64 -12.14 12.41
N ASP A 108 3.42 -12.06 12.94
CA ASP A 108 2.86 -13.11 13.79
C ASP A 108 2.25 -14.25 12.95
N ASP A 109 1.79 -15.32 13.61
CA ASP A 109 1.17 -16.47 12.96
C ASP A 109 -0.15 -16.12 12.24
N ALA A 110 -0.74 -14.98 12.55
CA ALA A 110 -1.96 -14.47 11.93
C ALA A 110 -1.67 -13.55 10.72
N GLY A 111 -0.38 -13.31 10.40
CA GLY A 111 0.08 -12.48 9.29
C GLY A 111 0.11 -10.98 9.58
N ASN A 112 -0.06 -10.55 10.83
CA ASN A 112 0.10 -9.14 11.17
C ASN A 112 1.58 -8.77 11.25
N LEU A 113 1.95 -7.59 10.73
CA LEU A 113 3.29 -7.01 10.90
C LEU A 113 3.49 -6.61 12.36
N VAL A 114 4.29 -7.35 13.12
CA VAL A 114 4.50 -7.08 14.56
C VAL A 114 5.78 -6.31 14.86
N SER A 115 6.78 -6.34 13.96
CA SER A 115 8.02 -5.56 14.11
C SER A 115 8.55 -5.08 12.76
N TYR A 116 9.06 -3.86 12.78
CA TYR A 116 9.85 -3.24 11.74
C TYR A 116 11.19 -2.81 12.32
N PHE A 117 12.29 -3.16 11.67
CA PHE A 117 13.64 -2.73 12.02
C PHE A 117 14.19 -1.84 10.92
N ASP A 118 14.59 -0.62 11.24
CA ASP A 118 15.27 0.26 10.30
C ASP A 118 16.70 -0.21 10.00
N ALA A 119 17.40 0.48 9.09
CA ALA A 119 18.77 0.13 8.70
C ALA A 119 19.81 0.32 9.84
N LEU A 120 19.47 1.05 10.90
CA LEU A 120 20.29 1.22 12.10
C LEU A 120 19.99 0.16 13.17
N GLY A 121 18.96 -0.66 12.96
CA GLY A 121 18.51 -1.70 13.88
C GLY A 121 17.50 -1.22 14.92
N ASN A 122 16.99 0.00 14.81
CA ASN A 122 15.94 0.48 15.69
C ASN A 122 14.63 -0.26 15.39
N GLU A 123 13.98 -0.76 16.44
CA GLU A 123 12.74 -1.53 16.32
C GLU A 123 11.51 -0.66 16.57
N THR A 124 10.53 -0.73 15.67
CA THR A 124 9.16 -0.27 15.90
C THR A 124 8.27 -1.51 16.04
N LYS A 125 7.44 -1.55 17.07
CA LYS A 125 6.51 -2.67 17.32
C LYS A 125 5.07 -2.25 17.05
N TYR A 126 4.28 -3.19 16.54
CA TYR A 126 2.86 -3.02 16.27
C TYR A 126 2.09 -4.09 17.04
N ILE A 127 1.01 -3.70 17.69
CA ILE A 127 0.17 -4.56 18.52
C ILE A 127 -1.24 -4.55 17.93
N TYR A 128 -1.84 -5.73 17.83
CA TYR A 128 -3.14 -5.93 17.20
C TYR A 128 -4.09 -6.64 18.15
N ASP A 129 -5.38 -6.42 17.95
CA ASP A 129 -6.42 -7.25 18.58
C ASP A 129 -6.75 -8.49 17.73
N ALA A 130 -7.65 -9.33 18.24
CA ALA A 130 -8.07 -10.56 17.56
C ALA A 130 -8.80 -10.35 16.23
N ALA A 131 -9.19 -9.10 15.91
CA ALA A 131 -9.81 -8.71 14.65
C ALA A 131 -8.80 -8.07 13.66
N HIS A 132 -7.49 -8.24 13.89
CA HIS A 132 -6.39 -7.67 13.10
C HIS A 132 -6.37 -6.14 13.05
N ARG A 133 -6.96 -5.46 14.04
CA ARG A 133 -6.94 -3.99 14.13
C ARG A 133 -5.75 -3.56 14.99
N MET A 134 -4.95 -2.63 14.50
CA MET A 134 -3.79 -2.12 15.24
C MET A 134 -4.24 -1.34 16.47
N THR A 135 -3.99 -1.90 17.67
CA THR A 135 -4.32 -1.25 18.95
C THR A 135 -3.22 -0.34 19.44
N SER A 136 -1.96 -0.58 19.05
CA SER A 136 -0.84 0.28 19.44
C SER A 136 0.34 0.10 18.49
N TRP A 137 1.17 1.16 18.40
CA TRP A 137 2.53 1.02 17.94
C TRP A 137 3.50 1.70 18.92
N VAL A 138 4.69 1.12 19.04
CA VAL A 138 5.71 1.50 20.02
C VAL A 138 7.02 1.80 19.28
N ASP A 139 7.64 2.92 19.61
CA ASP A 139 8.91 3.31 19.01
C ASP A 139 10.11 2.52 19.57
N ALA A 140 11.30 2.76 19.03
CA ALA A 140 12.54 2.09 19.46
C ALA A 140 12.95 2.40 20.91
N ASN A 141 12.41 3.46 21.53
CA ASN A 141 12.67 3.82 22.92
C ASN A 141 11.69 3.14 23.89
N GLY A 142 10.72 2.39 23.36
CA GLY A 142 9.67 1.74 24.13
C GLY A 142 8.49 2.66 24.46
N THR A 143 8.38 3.81 23.80
CA THR A 143 7.25 4.72 23.97
C THR A 143 6.10 4.29 23.07
N ALA A 144 4.92 4.10 23.67
CA ALA A 144 3.70 3.92 22.90
C ALA A 144 3.32 5.23 22.23
N MET A 145 3.53 5.33 20.93
CA MET A 145 3.30 6.53 20.12
C MET A 145 1.82 6.73 19.80
N VAL A 146 1.08 5.63 19.73
CA VAL A 146 -0.37 5.61 19.51
C VAL A 146 -0.96 4.43 20.28
N VAL A 147 -2.10 4.67 20.94
CA VAL A 147 -2.97 3.61 21.48
C VAL A 147 -4.40 3.87 21.00
N ASN A 148 -5.01 2.89 20.34
CA ASN A 148 -6.35 2.97 19.78
C ASN A 148 -7.34 2.11 20.56
N VAL A 149 -8.53 2.63 20.80
CA VAL A 149 -9.69 1.88 21.28
C VAL A 149 -10.74 1.86 20.17
N TYR A 150 -11.33 0.70 19.91
CA TYR A 150 -12.31 0.50 18.85
C TYR A 150 -13.70 0.19 19.41
N ASP A 151 -14.73 0.64 18.70
CA ASP A 151 -16.11 0.23 18.96
C ASP A 151 -16.40 -1.16 18.33
N GLU A 152 -17.61 -1.68 18.58
CA GLU A 152 -18.08 -2.95 18.04
C GLU A 152 -18.16 -2.99 16.50
N LYS A 153 -18.21 -1.80 15.85
CA LYS A 153 -18.21 -1.66 14.38
C LYS A 153 -16.80 -1.55 13.80
N GLY A 154 -15.75 -1.60 14.64
CA GLY A 154 -14.35 -1.50 14.21
C GLY A 154 -13.85 -0.08 13.95
N ARG A 155 -14.56 0.95 14.44
CA ARG A 155 -14.15 2.35 14.31
C ARG A 155 -13.39 2.79 15.55
N VAL A 156 -12.35 3.61 15.40
CA VAL A 156 -11.62 4.20 16.53
C VAL A 156 -12.55 5.16 17.29
N VAL A 157 -12.73 4.93 18.59
CA VAL A 157 -13.50 5.82 19.46
C VAL A 157 -12.62 6.62 20.43
N GLU A 158 -11.40 6.13 20.68
CA GLU A 158 -10.41 6.85 21.48
C GLU A 158 -9.00 6.56 20.94
N GLN A 159 -8.17 7.59 20.92
CA GLN A 159 -6.77 7.48 20.57
C GLN A 159 -5.92 8.26 21.58
N THR A 160 -4.92 7.60 22.15
CA THR A 160 -3.90 8.24 22.99
C THR A 160 -2.63 8.44 22.19
N ASP A 161 -2.07 9.64 22.17
CA ASP A 161 -0.79 9.95 21.53
C ASP A 161 0.42 9.63 22.44
N GLY A 162 1.64 9.74 21.90
CA GLY A 162 2.89 9.45 22.62
C GLY A 162 3.20 10.38 23.79
N ASN A 163 2.48 11.49 23.96
CA ASN A 163 2.57 12.42 25.07
C ASN A 163 1.47 12.17 26.14
N GLY A 164 0.61 11.18 25.91
CA GLY A 164 -0.52 10.86 26.78
C GLY A 164 -1.76 11.72 26.50
N GLY A 165 -1.78 12.50 25.41
CA GLY A 165 -2.95 13.27 24.97
C GLY A 165 -4.02 12.32 24.43
N VAL A 166 -5.28 12.47 24.93
CA VAL A 166 -6.39 11.60 24.56
C VAL A 166 -7.37 12.34 23.67
N SER A 167 -7.56 11.85 22.45
CA SER A 167 -8.60 12.30 21.52
C SER A 167 -9.74 11.29 21.47
N LYS A 168 -10.98 11.75 21.31
CA LYS A 168 -12.18 10.90 21.28
C LYS A 168 -13.02 11.18 20.04
N LEU A 169 -13.64 10.12 19.52
CA LEU A 169 -14.54 10.17 18.38
C LEU A 169 -15.89 9.55 18.78
N ALA A 170 -16.97 10.33 18.68
CA ALA A 170 -18.33 9.84 18.85
C ALA A 170 -19.03 9.88 17.49
N TYR A 171 -19.55 8.73 17.07
CA TYR A 171 -20.21 8.54 15.77
C TYR A 171 -21.72 8.49 15.97
N GLU A 172 -22.41 9.48 15.44
CA GLU A 172 -23.86 9.57 15.46
C GLU A 172 -24.41 9.52 14.03
N ASP A 173 -25.72 9.47 13.89
CA ASP A 173 -26.34 9.49 12.55
C ASP A 173 -26.08 10.85 11.88
N GLY A 174 -25.50 10.82 10.67
CA GLY A 174 -25.17 12.00 9.88
C GLY A 174 -24.05 12.87 10.43
N LYS A 175 -23.37 12.51 11.54
CA LYS A 175 -22.25 13.31 12.07
C LYS A 175 -21.22 12.52 12.87
N THR A 176 -20.02 13.08 12.98
CA THR A 176 -18.96 12.65 13.90
C THR A 176 -18.56 13.82 14.80
N ILE A 177 -18.47 13.58 16.10
CA ILE A 177 -18.00 14.53 17.08
C ILE A 177 -16.57 14.13 17.45
N ALA A 178 -15.59 14.99 17.17
CA ALA A 178 -14.19 14.80 17.53
C ALA A 178 -13.84 15.71 18.70
N THR A 179 -13.30 15.14 19.78
CA THR A 179 -12.76 15.87 20.91
C THR A 179 -11.25 15.68 20.93
N ASP A 180 -10.48 16.76 20.88
CA ASP A 180 -9.02 16.70 20.96
C ASP A 180 -8.52 16.52 22.41
N ALA A 181 -7.20 16.34 22.57
CA ALA A 181 -6.58 16.16 23.87
C ALA A 181 -6.72 17.38 24.81
N ALA A 182 -7.00 18.57 24.29
CA ALA A 182 -7.26 19.78 25.06
C ALA A 182 -8.75 19.94 25.45
N GLY A 183 -9.61 19.03 24.96
CA GLY A 183 -11.05 19.07 25.17
C GLY A 183 -11.82 19.94 24.16
N ASN A 184 -11.17 20.42 23.11
CA ASN A 184 -11.84 21.17 22.06
C ASN A 184 -12.68 20.22 21.19
N ILE A 185 -13.88 20.67 20.83
CA ILE A 185 -14.84 19.86 20.08
C ILE A 185 -14.97 20.40 18.66
N THR A 186 -14.81 19.50 17.67
CA THR A 186 -15.13 19.73 16.27
C THR A 186 -16.22 18.77 15.84
N VAL A 187 -17.28 19.26 15.15
CA VAL A 187 -18.38 18.42 14.68
C VAL A 187 -18.36 18.39 13.15
N TYR A 188 -18.30 17.19 12.58
CA TYR A 188 -18.37 16.93 11.14
C TYR A 188 -19.75 16.40 10.78
N HIS A 189 -20.48 17.07 9.89
CA HIS A 189 -21.77 16.63 9.38
C HIS A 189 -21.62 16.03 7.98
N TYR A 190 -22.39 15.00 7.69
CA TYR A 190 -22.34 14.26 6.43
C TYR A 190 -23.73 14.15 5.80
N ASP A 191 -23.75 14.07 4.47
CA ASP A 191 -24.92 13.65 3.72
C ASP A 191 -25.03 12.10 3.64
N GLU A 192 -26.07 11.62 2.94
CA GLU A 192 -26.33 10.18 2.74
C GLU A 192 -25.22 9.47 1.95
N GLN A 193 -24.36 10.19 1.23
CA GLN A 193 -23.19 9.67 0.52
C GLN A 193 -21.90 9.78 1.35
N TYR A 194 -22.00 10.11 2.64
CA TYR A 194 -20.86 10.33 3.57
C TYR A 194 -19.91 11.45 3.14
N ARG A 195 -20.40 12.44 2.38
CA ARG A 195 -19.64 13.65 2.05
C ARG A 195 -19.83 14.69 3.13
N THR A 196 -18.74 15.35 3.56
CA THR A 196 -18.80 16.38 4.60
C THR A 196 -19.58 17.59 4.10
N THR A 197 -20.71 17.91 4.72
CA THR A 197 -21.56 19.06 4.37
C THR A 197 -21.36 20.27 5.27
N ARG A 198 -20.85 20.06 6.49
CA ARG A 198 -20.57 21.14 7.45
C ARG A 198 -19.52 20.69 8.45
N ILE A 199 -18.66 21.62 8.85
CA ILE A 199 -17.72 21.48 9.97
C ILE A 199 -18.00 22.61 10.95
N GLU A 200 -18.20 22.28 12.22
CA GLU A 200 -18.32 23.24 13.32
C GLU A 200 -17.05 23.18 14.16
N TYR A 201 -16.41 24.32 14.35
CA TYR A 201 -15.14 24.43 15.06
C TYR A 201 -15.33 24.82 16.53
N PRO A 202 -14.31 24.57 17.40
CA PRO A 202 -14.38 24.88 18.83
C PRO A 202 -14.59 26.35 19.17
N ASP A 203 -14.19 27.25 18.28
CA ASP A 203 -14.36 28.70 18.41
C ASP A 203 -15.77 29.20 18.05
N GLY A 204 -16.68 28.29 17.69
CA GLY A 204 -18.04 28.57 17.25
C GLY A 204 -18.16 28.96 15.78
N THR A 205 -17.07 28.99 15.01
CA THR A 205 -17.13 29.19 13.57
C THR A 205 -17.56 27.91 12.87
N ALA A 206 -18.01 28.00 11.61
CA ALA A 206 -18.38 26.85 10.82
C ALA A 206 -18.10 27.07 9.33
N GLU A 207 -17.77 25.98 8.64
CA GLU A 207 -17.69 25.89 7.20
C GLU A 207 -18.82 25.00 6.66
N SER A 208 -19.37 25.33 5.50
CA SER A 208 -20.40 24.53 4.85
C SER A 208 -19.96 24.19 3.41
N PHE A 209 -20.34 23.01 2.95
CA PHE A 209 -19.92 22.48 1.65
C PHE A 209 -21.14 21.98 0.90
N GLU A 210 -21.22 22.30 -0.38
CA GLU A 210 -22.20 21.78 -1.31
C GLU A 210 -21.49 20.99 -2.42
N TYR A 211 -22.16 20.02 -3.00
CA TYR A 211 -21.62 19.15 -4.03
C TYR A 211 -22.55 19.13 -5.24
N ASP A 212 -21.98 19.17 -6.41
CA ASP A 212 -22.72 18.99 -7.67
C ASP A 212 -23.00 17.50 -7.96
N ALA A 213 -23.73 17.24 -9.05
CA ALA A 213 -24.06 15.90 -9.51
C ALA A 213 -22.82 15.08 -9.93
N GLY A 214 -21.70 15.72 -10.22
CA GLY A 214 -20.40 15.13 -10.51
C GLY A 214 -19.57 14.83 -9.27
N ASN A 215 -20.13 15.03 -8.06
CA ASN A 215 -19.45 14.87 -6.78
C ASN A 215 -18.28 15.86 -6.58
N GLN A 216 -18.32 17.00 -7.28
CA GLN A 216 -17.36 18.08 -7.09
C GLN A 216 -17.91 19.11 -6.12
N ARG A 217 -17.05 19.67 -5.28
CA ARG A 217 -17.43 20.70 -4.32
C ARG A 217 -17.80 21.99 -5.08
N SER A 218 -19.03 22.47 -4.91
CA SER A 218 -19.62 23.58 -5.68
C SER A 218 -19.73 24.89 -4.89
N ALA A 219 -19.66 24.82 -3.54
CA ALA A 219 -19.69 25.98 -2.65
C ALA A 219 -18.81 25.78 -1.40
N PHE A 220 -18.54 26.91 -0.71
CA PHE A 220 -17.78 26.98 0.53
C PHE A 220 -18.65 27.54 1.64
#